data_a6d9f0ebcd86c1f4a4c7cd048f2ac80c
#
_entry.id   a6d9f0ebcd86c1f4a4c7cd048f2ac80c
#
_cell.length_a   1.000
_cell.length_b   1.000
_cell.length_c   1.000
_cell.angle_alpha   90.00
_cell.angle_beta   90.00
_cell.angle_gamma   90.00
#
_symmetry.space_group_name_H-M   'P 1'
#
loop_
_entity.id
_entity.type
_entity.pdbx_description
1 polymer ?
#
loop_
_entity_poly.entity_id
_entity_poly.type
_entity_poly.pdbx_seq_one_letter_code
_entity_poly.pdbx_strand_id
1 'polypeptide(L)'
;VPNAHISTFYNQWVWTNSSNTDYPAFSMPINDYDRYQKLSSNVPLGSGDGYTSDGYPASENSWMFLVSSGPIGSVSNIDSTSWFLPPGDSCQIVFAVVCALWEQGAGEDSPQRRSNLHVNYDWAQKAYNGEDSNRNNILDEGEDTNDNQVLDRYILPSPPPSPNMFVDVGSKKATLYWQKNAESF
;
A
#
# COMPACT_ATOMS: atom_id res chain seq x y z
N VAL A 1 -13.43 -14.24 -10.95
CA VAL A 1 -13.89 -13.10 -11.79
C VAL A 1 -12.67 -12.58 -12.52
N PRO A 2 -12.63 -12.64 -13.87
CA PRO A 2 -11.46 -12.17 -14.59
C PRO A 2 -11.32 -10.67 -14.38
N ASN A 3 -10.18 -10.25 -13.82
CA ASN A 3 -9.59 -8.90 -13.81
C ASN A 3 -10.57 -7.72 -14.02
N ALA A 4 -11.49 -7.54 -13.08
CA ALA A 4 -12.17 -6.27 -12.98
C ALA A 4 -11.11 -5.24 -12.55
N HIS A 5 -10.76 -4.34 -13.45
CA HIS A 5 -9.81 -3.28 -13.16
C HIS A 5 -10.50 -2.30 -12.21
N ILE A 6 -10.29 -2.49 -10.92
CA ILE A 6 -10.84 -1.58 -9.91
C ILE A 6 -9.98 -0.33 -9.94
N SER A 7 -10.58 0.80 -10.28
CA SER A 7 -9.91 2.09 -10.16
C SER A 7 -9.79 2.48 -8.70
N THR A 8 -8.66 3.06 -8.34
CA THR A 8 -8.44 3.63 -7.02
C THR A 8 -8.28 5.13 -7.16
N PHE A 9 -8.99 5.86 -6.32
CA PHE A 9 -8.94 7.32 -6.29
C PHE A 9 -8.46 7.79 -4.94
N TYR A 10 -7.74 8.89 -4.95
CA TYR A 10 -7.25 9.56 -3.76
C TYR A 10 -7.75 10.98 -3.72
N ASN A 11 -8.34 11.37 -2.59
CA ASN A 11 -8.73 12.74 -2.31
C ASN A 11 -8.31 13.15 -0.91
N GLN A 12 -8.20 14.45 -0.73
CA GLN A 12 -8.02 15.05 0.60
C GLN A 12 -8.69 16.42 0.66
N TRP A 13 -8.98 16.89 1.85
CA TRP A 13 -9.50 18.23 2.11
C TRP A 13 -9.17 18.68 3.52
N VAL A 14 -9.27 19.97 3.73
CA VAL A 14 -9.08 20.55 5.06
C VAL A 14 -10.34 20.31 5.87
N TRP A 15 -10.20 19.75 7.06
CA TRP A 15 -11.31 19.51 7.97
C TRP A 15 -12.00 20.83 8.34
N THR A 16 -13.31 20.84 8.36
CA THR A 16 -14.18 21.99 8.66
C THR A 16 -14.17 23.14 7.64
N ASN A 17 -13.37 23.07 6.58
CA ASN A 17 -13.40 24.09 5.54
C ASN A 17 -14.40 23.72 4.44
N SER A 18 -15.63 24.22 4.54
CA SER A 18 -16.69 23.99 3.55
C SER A 18 -16.55 24.84 2.28
N SER A 19 -15.68 25.86 2.31
CA SER A 19 -15.40 26.68 1.14
C SER A 19 -13.96 27.18 1.19
N ASN A 20 -13.08 26.48 0.51
CA ASN A 20 -11.72 26.95 0.28
C ASN A 20 -11.73 27.74 -1.03
N THR A 21 -11.68 29.07 -0.91
CA THR A 21 -11.70 29.95 -2.08
C THR A 21 -10.38 29.95 -2.84
N ASP A 22 -9.27 29.66 -2.14
CA ASP A 22 -7.95 29.63 -2.75
C ASP A 22 -7.71 28.27 -3.44
N TYR A 23 -8.23 27.20 -2.83
CA TYR A 23 -8.07 25.83 -3.31
C TYR A 23 -9.39 25.05 -3.24
N PRO A 24 -10.34 25.31 -4.18
CA PRO A 24 -11.66 24.67 -4.12
C PRO A 24 -11.66 23.15 -4.12
N ALA A 25 -10.66 22.54 -4.76
CA ALA A 25 -10.48 21.08 -4.77
C ALA A 25 -10.29 20.48 -3.36
N PHE A 26 -9.83 21.27 -2.40
CA PHE A 26 -9.60 20.86 -1.01
C PHE A 26 -10.71 21.31 -0.05
N SER A 27 -11.82 21.79 -0.57
CA SER A 27 -13.00 22.07 0.26
C SER A 27 -13.63 20.78 0.78
N MET A 28 -14.16 20.85 1.98
CA MET A 28 -14.93 19.77 2.56
C MET A 28 -16.21 19.54 1.73
N PRO A 29 -16.54 18.29 1.35
CA PRO A 29 -17.77 18.00 0.62
C PRO A 29 -18.99 18.26 1.50
N ILE A 30 -19.92 19.08 1.03
CA ILE A 30 -21.09 19.53 1.82
C ILE A 30 -22.42 18.88 1.39
N ASN A 31 -22.46 18.28 0.22
CA ASN A 31 -23.63 17.60 -0.33
C ASN A 31 -23.25 16.27 -0.98
N ASP A 32 -24.25 15.49 -1.41
CA ASP A 32 -24.02 14.16 -1.96
C ASP A 32 -23.31 14.18 -3.32
N TYR A 33 -23.51 15.22 -4.11
CA TYR A 33 -22.81 15.40 -5.37
C TYR A 33 -21.30 15.61 -5.13
N ASP A 34 -20.94 16.49 -4.21
CA ASP A 34 -19.53 16.73 -3.85
C ASP A 34 -18.87 15.47 -3.28
N ARG A 35 -19.60 14.73 -2.45
CA ARG A 35 -19.12 13.45 -1.90
C ARG A 35 -18.86 12.43 -3.00
N TYR A 36 -19.80 12.33 -3.95
CA TYR A 36 -19.64 11.42 -5.08
C TYR A 36 -18.45 11.81 -5.97
N GLN A 37 -18.26 13.10 -6.21
CA GLN A 37 -17.09 13.61 -6.94
C GLN A 37 -15.79 13.22 -6.23
N LYS A 38 -15.73 13.35 -4.91
CA LYS A 38 -14.55 12.91 -4.13
C LYS A 38 -14.31 11.41 -4.19
N LEU A 39 -15.36 10.61 -4.31
CA LEU A 39 -15.25 9.14 -4.42
C LEU A 39 -14.85 8.67 -5.82
N SER A 40 -15.12 9.44 -6.85
CA SER A 40 -15.02 9.03 -8.26
C SER A 40 -13.94 9.75 -9.06
N SER A 41 -13.15 10.62 -8.43
CA SER A 41 -12.07 11.36 -9.08
C SER A 41 -10.87 11.50 -8.15
N ASN A 42 -9.70 11.75 -8.72
CA ASN A 42 -8.52 12.14 -7.96
C ASN A 42 -8.52 13.63 -7.67
N VAL A 43 -7.91 14.02 -6.56
CA VAL A 43 -7.58 15.41 -6.33
C VAL A 43 -6.58 15.89 -7.39
N PRO A 44 -6.75 17.09 -7.96
CA PRO A 44 -5.77 17.66 -8.86
C PRO A 44 -4.43 17.88 -8.15
N LEU A 45 -3.33 17.54 -8.79
CA LEU A 45 -1.98 17.78 -8.31
C LEU A 45 -1.36 18.93 -9.10
N GLY A 46 -0.68 19.83 -8.43
CA GLY A 46 0.03 20.90 -9.11
C GLY A 46 0.03 22.22 -8.34
N SER A 47 0.82 23.16 -8.80
CA SER A 47 0.91 24.50 -8.23
C SER A 47 -0.41 25.26 -8.40
N GLY A 48 -0.91 25.83 -7.32
CA GLY A 48 -2.19 26.53 -7.30
C GLY A 48 -3.35 25.75 -6.70
N ASP A 49 -3.19 24.43 -6.52
CA ASP A 49 -4.22 23.57 -5.94
C ASP A 49 -3.93 23.15 -4.48
N GLY A 50 -3.00 23.84 -3.82
CA GLY A 50 -2.59 23.55 -2.45
C GLY A 50 -1.58 22.42 -2.31
N TYR A 51 -1.06 21.90 -3.43
CA TYR A 51 0.05 20.97 -3.50
C TYR A 51 1.30 21.62 -4.11
N THR A 52 2.46 21.14 -3.72
CA THR A 52 3.69 21.35 -4.48
C THR A 52 3.67 20.50 -5.75
N SER A 53 4.60 20.78 -6.69
CA SER A 53 4.79 19.97 -7.91
C SER A 53 5.01 18.48 -7.63
N ASP A 54 5.46 18.14 -6.42
CA ASP A 54 5.75 16.78 -5.97
C ASP A 54 4.55 16.07 -5.32
N GLY A 55 3.37 16.69 -5.31
CA GLY A 55 2.16 16.13 -4.71
C GLY A 55 2.10 16.28 -3.18
N TYR A 56 2.85 17.20 -2.64
CA TYR A 56 2.98 17.46 -1.21
C TYR A 56 2.09 18.64 -0.79
N PRO A 57 1.34 18.57 0.32
CA PRO A 57 0.55 19.70 0.80
C PRO A 57 1.42 20.92 1.10
N ALA A 58 1.03 22.08 0.55
CA ALA A 58 1.83 23.30 0.65
C ALA A 58 1.85 23.92 2.06
N SER A 59 0.98 23.51 2.96
CA SER A 59 0.89 24.01 4.33
C SER A 59 0.41 22.97 5.30
N GLU A 60 0.84 23.07 6.55
CA GLU A 60 0.30 22.29 7.66
C GLU A 60 -1.16 22.67 7.91
N ASN A 61 -2.03 21.67 8.09
CA ASN A 61 -3.43 21.87 8.41
C ASN A 61 -4.04 20.57 8.96
N SER A 62 -5.31 20.63 9.38
CA SER A 62 -6.09 19.44 9.74
C SER A 62 -6.65 18.80 8.48
N TRP A 63 -5.89 17.88 7.90
CA TRP A 63 -6.24 17.21 6.66
C TRP A 63 -7.06 15.95 6.90
N MET A 64 -8.05 15.75 6.05
CA MET A 64 -8.77 14.49 5.90
C MET A 64 -8.32 13.82 4.62
N PHE A 65 -8.13 12.50 4.67
CA PHE A 65 -7.73 11.68 3.54
C PHE A 65 -8.84 10.70 3.18
N LEU A 66 -9.08 10.53 1.90
CA LEU A 66 -10.01 9.56 1.37
C LEU A 66 -9.33 8.74 0.28
N VAL A 67 -9.30 7.43 0.48
CA VAL A 67 -8.99 6.47 -0.57
C VAL A 67 -10.27 5.73 -0.90
N SER A 68 -10.67 5.74 -2.15
CA SER A 68 -11.84 5.03 -2.65
C SER A 68 -11.44 4.06 -3.75
N SER A 69 -12.15 2.96 -3.83
CA SER A 69 -11.96 1.93 -4.86
C SER A 69 -13.30 1.63 -5.50
N GLY A 70 -13.33 1.60 -6.80
CA GLY A 70 -14.56 1.33 -7.55
C GLY A 70 -14.44 1.61 -9.03
N PRO A 71 -15.53 1.35 -9.78
CA PRO A 71 -16.75 0.67 -9.34
C PRO A 71 -16.51 -0.80 -9.00
N ILE A 72 -17.32 -1.35 -8.07
CA ILE A 72 -17.19 -2.73 -7.59
C ILE A 72 -18.26 -3.59 -8.24
N GLY A 73 -17.91 -4.83 -8.61
CA GLY A 73 -18.82 -5.80 -9.19
C GLY A 73 -18.53 -6.10 -10.65
N SER A 74 -19.54 -6.59 -11.35
CA SER A 74 -19.48 -6.92 -12.76
C SER A 74 -20.15 -5.86 -13.62
N VAL A 75 -19.67 -5.67 -14.83
CA VAL A 75 -20.33 -4.80 -15.80
C VAL A 75 -21.69 -5.43 -16.18
N SER A 76 -22.73 -4.62 -16.16
CA SER A 76 -24.05 -5.07 -16.59
C SER A 76 -24.07 -5.52 -18.05
N ASN A 77 -24.68 -6.67 -18.32
CA ASN A 77 -24.89 -7.14 -19.69
C ASN A 77 -25.90 -6.26 -20.47
N ILE A 78 -26.67 -5.43 -19.76
CA ILE A 78 -27.68 -4.55 -20.34
C ILE A 78 -27.08 -3.19 -20.66
N ASP A 79 -26.17 -2.72 -19.80
CA ASP A 79 -25.51 -1.44 -19.91
C ASP A 79 -24.05 -1.59 -19.49
N SER A 80 -23.15 -1.46 -20.45
CA SER A 80 -21.69 -1.58 -20.20
C SER A 80 -21.10 -0.48 -19.31
N THR A 81 -21.90 0.50 -18.91
CA THR A 81 -21.50 1.59 -18.02
C THR A 81 -21.93 1.36 -16.59
N SER A 82 -22.83 0.40 -16.35
CA SER A 82 -23.35 0.08 -15.02
C SER A 82 -22.63 -1.11 -14.41
N TRP A 83 -22.21 -0.94 -13.18
CA TRP A 83 -21.59 -1.99 -12.38
C TRP A 83 -22.54 -2.43 -11.27
N PHE A 84 -22.59 -3.71 -10.99
CA PHE A 84 -23.44 -4.24 -9.93
C PHE A 84 -22.78 -5.45 -9.24
N LEU A 85 -23.07 -5.62 -7.98
CA LEU A 85 -22.76 -6.81 -7.22
C LEU A 85 -24.05 -7.62 -7.07
N PRO A 86 -24.16 -8.82 -7.70
CA PRO A 86 -25.34 -9.65 -7.62
C PRO A 86 -25.70 -10.03 -6.17
N PRO A 87 -26.97 -10.24 -5.84
CA PRO A 87 -27.35 -10.74 -4.53
C PRO A 87 -26.66 -12.08 -4.21
N GLY A 88 -26.02 -12.14 -3.04
CA GLY A 88 -25.26 -13.31 -2.60
C GLY A 88 -23.77 -13.28 -2.97
N ASP A 89 -23.34 -12.38 -3.86
CA ASP A 89 -21.92 -12.19 -4.16
C ASP A 89 -21.26 -11.29 -3.12
N SER A 90 -19.95 -11.41 -3.03
CA SER A 90 -19.11 -10.60 -2.14
C SER A 90 -17.89 -10.06 -2.87
N CYS A 91 -17.38 -8.94 -2.40
CA CYS A 91 -16.12 -8.36 -2.84
C CYS A 91 -15.21 -8.19 -1.62
N GLN A 92 -13.99 -8.70 -1.73
CA GLN A 92 -12.98 -8.49 -0.70
C GLN A 92 -12.12 -7.29 -1.07
N ILE A 93 -11.99 -6.35 -0.13
CA ILE A 93 -11.10 -5.20 -0.26
C ILE A 93 -10.06 -5.30 0.84
N VAL A 94 -8.79 -5.18 0.45
CA VAL A 94 -7.66 -5.18 1.38
C VAL A 94 -6.94 -3.84 1.26
N PHE A 95 -6.63 -3.26 2.39
CA PHE A 95 -5.83 -2.05 2.46
C PHE A 95 -4.76 -2.18 3.53
N ALA A 96 -3.66 -1.46 3.36
CA ALA A 96 -2.57 -1.40 4.32
C ALA A 96 -2.27 0.05 4.68
N VAL A 97 -1.98 0.29 5.95
CA VAL A 97 -1.36 1.53 6.41
C VAL A 97 0.13 1.28 6.53
N VAL A 98 0.91 1.95 5.69
CA VAL A 98 2.35 1.78 5.63
C VAL A 98 3.03 3.02 6.20
N CYS A 99 3.89 2.82 7.18
CA CYS A 99 4.66 3.87 7.81
C CYS A 99 6.16 3.64 7.61
N ALA A 100 6.94 4.70 7.67
CA ALA A 100 8.40 4.63 7.64
C ALA A 100 9.01 5.44 8.77
N LEU A 101 10.26 5.14 9.09
CA LEU A 101 11.00 5.89 10.09
C LEU A 101 11.25 7.32 9.61
N TRP A 102 11.01 8.26 10.52
CA TRP A 102 11.37 9.65 10.35
C TRP A 102 12.89 9.81 10.58
N GLU A 103 13.61 10.29 9.57
CA GLU A 103 15.01 10.63 9.72
C GLU A 103 15.17 12.08 10.19
N GLN A 104 15.83 12.25 11.33
CA GLN A 104 16.10 13.55 11.90
C GLN A 104 17.08 14.33 10.99
N GLY A 105 16.77 15.59 10.70
CA GLY A 105 17.62 16.48 9.89
C GLY A 105 17.34 16.46 8.39
N ALA A 106 16.60 15.49 7.85
CA ALA A 106 16.03 15.60 6.52
C ALA A 106 14.80 16.53 6.56
N GLY A 107 14.57 17.33 5.54
CA GLY A 107 13.38 18.15 5.41
C GLY A 107 12.07 17.36 5.58
N GLU A 108 10.92 18.02 5.72
CA GLU A 108 9.62 17.36 5.96
C GLU A 108 9.29 16.31 4.89
N ASP A 109 9.63 16.58 3.63
CA ASP A 109 9.60 15.63 2.53
C ASP A 109 10.97 15.55 1.86
N SER A 110 11.58 14.38 1.88
CA SER A 110 12.89 14.16 1.29
C SER A 110 12.92 12.87 0.48
N PRO A 111 13.80 12.77 -0.55
CA PRO A 111 13.97 11.54 -1.32
C PRO A 111 14.30 10.33 -0.43
N GLN A 112 15.05 10.52 0.64
CA GLN A 112 15.40 9.45 1.56
C GLN A 112 14.18 8.94 2.34
N ARG A 113 13.32 9.83 2.84
CA ARG A 113 12.08 9.45 3.54
C ARG A 113 11.11 8.73 2.61
N ARG A 114 10.98 9.20 1.37
CA ARG A 114 10.19 8.52 0.34
C ARG A 114 10.76 7.14 0.05
N SER A 115 12.08 6.99 -0.05
CA SER A 115 12.75 5.70 -0.26
C SER A 115 12.46 4.73 0.88
N ASN A 116 12.57 5.18 2.13
CA ASN A 116 12.26 4.36 3.31
C ASN A 116 10.79 3.89 3.31
N LEU A 117 9.86 4.78 2.91
CA LEU A 117 8.46 4.42 2.78
C LEU A 117 8.23 3.39 1.66
N HIS A 118 8.91 3.54 0.52
CA HIS A 118 8.81 2.58 -0.60
C HIS A 118 9.32 1.19 -0.21
N VAL A 119 10.40 1.09 0.55
CA VAL A 119 10.88 -0.20 1.06
C VAL A 119 9.80 -0.90 1.90
N ASN A 120 9.17 -0.17 2.81
CA ASN A 120 8.11 -0.74 3.64
C ASN A 120 6.83 -1.06 2.83
N TYR A 121 6.52 -0.26 1.82
CA TYR A 121 5.45 -0.54 0.87
C TYR A 121 5.70 -1.86 0.11
N ASP A 122 6.92 -2.06 -0.39
CA ASP A 122 7.29 -3.29 -1.10
C ASP A 122 7.17 -4.52 -0.19
N TRP A 123 7.53 -4.39 1.07
CA TRP A 123 7.33 -5.45 2.06
C TRP A 123 5.85 -5.73 2.33
N ALA A 124 5.03 -4.70 2.47
CA ALA A 124 3.59 -4.87 2.62
C ALA A 124 2.97 -5.57 1.41
N GLN A 125 3.42 -5.22 0.21
CA GLN A 125 2.97 -5.86 -1.04
C GLN A 125 3.41 -7.33 -1.11
N LYS A 126 4.65 -7.64 -0.74
CA LYS A 126 5.15 -9.02 -0.67
C LYS A 126 4.36 -9.85 0.34
N ALA A 127 4.15 -9.31 1.54
CA ALA A 127 3.36 -9.98 2.57
C ALA A 127 1.93 -10.26 2.10
N TYR A 128 1.30 -9.30 1.42
CA TYR A 128 -0.03 -9.49 0.85
C TYR A 128 -0.06 -10.59 -0.22
N ASN A 129 0.89 -10.58 -1.15
CA ASN A 129 0.95 -11.56 -2.23
C ASN A 129 1.23 -12.98 -1.69
N GLY A 130 2.03 -13.09 -0.63
CA GLY A 130 2.41 -14.40 -0.09
C GLY A 130 3.11 -15.25 -1.15
N GLU A 131 2.51 -16.41 -1.46
CA GLU A 131 3.01 -17.35 -2.46
C GLU A 131 2.81 -16.91 -3.90
N ASP A 132 1.85 -16.00 -4.17
CA ASP A 132 1.56 -15.44 -5.51
C ASP A 132 2.68 -14.49 -5.96
N SER A 133 3.80 -15.04 -6.38
CA SER A 133 5.01 -14.28 -6.73
C SER A 133 4.84 -13.46 -8.02
N ASN A 134 4.05 -13.95 -8.96
CA ASN A 134 3.80 -13.31 -10.26
C ASN A 134 2.50 -12.46 -10.28
N ARG A 135 1.72 -12.46 -9.20
CA ARG A 135 0.50 -11.66 -9.00
C ARG A 135 -0.64 -11.98 -9.96
N ASN A 136 -0.75 -13.23 -10.36
CA ASN A 136 -1.82 -13.66 -11.27
C ASN A 136 -3.05 -14.23 -10.55
N ASN A 137 -3.00 -14.37 -9.23
CA ASN A 137 -4.03 -14.98 -8.35
C ASN A 137 -4.28 -16.46 -8.61
N ILE A 138 -3.29 -17.16 -9.15
CA ILE A 138 -3.30 -18.61 -9.40
C ILE A 138 -2.10 -19.19 -8.67
N LEU A 139 -2.26 -20.37 -8.11
CA LEU A 139 -1.14 -21.11 -7.55
C LEU A 139 -0.40 -21.82 -8.70
N ASP A 140 0.76 -21.30 -9.06
CA ASP A 140 1.58 -21.83 -10.13
C ASP A 140 2.64 -22.82 -9.60
N GLU A 141 3.25 -23.58 -10.52
CA GLU A 141 4.33 -24.50 -10.16
C GLU A 141 5.51 -23.76 -9.51
N GLY A 142 5.87 -24.20 -8.31
CA GLY A 142 6.95 -23.62 -7.50
C GLY A 142 6.53 -22.48 -6.57
N GLU A 143 5.26 -22.11 -6.56
CA GLU A 143 4.73 -21.11 -5.64
C GLU A 143 4.21 -21.72 -4.32
N ASP A 144 3.77 -22.99 -4.34
CA ASP A 144 3.34 -23.71 -3.13
C ASP A 144 4.54 -24.08 -2.28
N THR A 145 4.88 -23.22 -1.34
CA THR A 145 6.09 -23.36 -0.50
C THR A 145 5.91 -24.35 0.65
N ASN A 146 4.67 -24.71 0.98
CA ASN A 146 4.34 -25.60 2.08
C ASN A 146 3.60 -26.89 1.64
N ASP A 147 3.45 -27.11 0.33
CA ASP A 147 2.83 -28.28 -0.30
C ASP A 147 1.37 -28.52 0.13
N ASN A 148 0.62 -27.47 0.43
CA ASN A 148 -0.78 -27.57 0.85
C ASN A 148 -1.80 -27.44 -0.27
N GLN A 149 -1.37 -27.08 -1.49
CA GLN A 149 -2.17 -26.87 -2.68
C GLN A 149 -3.18 -25.70 -2.55
N VAL A 150 -2.86 -24.74 -1.69
CA VAL A 150 -3.64 -23.52 -1.48
C VAL A 150 -2.74 -22.32 -1.70
N LEU A 151 -3.22 -21.32 -2.43
CA LEU A 151 -2.50 -20.06 -2.60
C LEU A 151 -2.53 -19.27 -1.30
N ASP A 152 -1.48 -19.38 -0.49
CA ASP A 152 -1.39 -18.71 0.79
C ASP A 152 -0.98 -17.24 0.63
N ARG A 153 -1.73 -16.37 1.28
CA ARG A 153 -1.50 -14.93 1.32
C ARG A 153 -1.17 -14.47 2.73
N TYR A 154 -0.72 -13.24 2.86
CA TYR A 154 -0.35 -12.64 4.15
C TYR A 154 0.79 -13.37 4.86
N ILE A 155 1.72 -13.93 4.09
CA ILE A 155 2.90 -14.57 4.62
C ILE A 155 3.88 -13.50 5.07
N LEU A 156 4.17 -13.48 6.37
CA LEU A 156 5.20 -12.60 6.91
C LEU A 156 6.58 -13.21 6.62
N PRO A 157 7.58 -12.37 6.35
CA PRO A 157 8.95 -12.85 6.21
C PRO A 157 9.36 -13.64 7.45
N SER A 158 9.90 -14.82 7.25
CA SER A 158 10.51 -15.57 8.33
C SER A 158 11.74 -14.83 8.88
N PRO A 159 12.03 -14.89 10.16
CA PRO A 159 13.26 -14.33 10.66
C PRO A 159 14.46 -15.04 10.00
N PRO A 160 15.59 -14.34 9.80
CA PRO A 160 16.79 -14.95 9.27
C PRO A 160 17.15 -16.21 10.07
N PRO A 161 17.64 -17.25 9.42
CA PRO A 161 18.07 -18.46 10.11
C PRO A 161 19.19 -18.10 11.11
N SER A 162 19.17 -18.73 12.28
CA SER A 162 20.23 -18.55 13.25
C SER A 162 21.58 -18.93 12.63
N PRO A 163 22.63 -18.14 12.79
CA PRO A 163 23.93 -18.48 12.28
C PRO A 163 24.46 -19.75 12.95
N ASN A 164 24.99 -20.68 12.17
CA ASN A 164 25.67 -21.82 12.71
C ASN A 164 26.96 -21.37 13.39
N MET A 165 27.14 -21.72 14.65
CA MET A 165 28.28 -21.34 15.44
C MET A 165 29.19 -22.55 15.69
N PHE A 166 30.47 -22.35 15.50
CA PHE A 166 31.52 -23.33 15.73
C PHE A 166 32.50 -22.78 16.75
N VAL A 167 33.00 -23.66 17.61
CA VAL A 167 33.99 -23.32 18.64
C VAL A 167 35.23 -24.13 18.40
N ASP A 168 36.35 -23.47 18.19
CA ASP A 168 37.66 -24.09 18.18
C ASP A 168 38.39 -23.83 19.51
N VAL A 169 38.71 -24.90 20.21
CA VAL A 169 39.23 -24.83 21.58
C VAL A 169 40.76 -25.08 21.54
N GLY A 170 41.54 -24.07 21.89
CA GLY A 170 42.96 -24.15 22.06
C GLY A 170 43.41 -24.05 23.51
N SER A 171 44.71 -24.18 23.78
CA SER A 171 45.27 -24.00 25.12
C SER A 171 45.03 -22.55 25.59
N LYS A 172 44.25 -22.38 26.65
CA LYS A 172 43.88 -21.07 27.24
C LYS A 172 43.19 -20.09 26.30
N LYS A 173 42.57 -20.56 25.18
CA LYS A 173 41.75 -19.75 24.28
C LYS A 173 40.68 -20.57 23.65
N ALA A 174 39.55 -19.92 23.34
CA ALA A 174 38.51 -20.43 22.45
C ALA A 174 38.29 -19.41 21.33
N THR A 175 38.17 -19.90 20.10
CA THR A 175 37.87 -19.08 18.94
C THR A 175 36.49 -19.45 18.46
N LEU A 176 35.62 -18.45 18.32
CA LEU A 176 34.26 -18.61 17.84
C LEU A 176 34.21 -18.24 16.36
N TYR A 177 33.58 -19.09 15.56
CA TYR A 177 33.29 -18.84 14.16
C TYR A 177 31.78 -18.96 13.96
N TRP A 178 31.20 -18.14 13.13
CA TRP A 178 29.83 -18.28 12.68
C TRP A 178 29.73 -18.14 11.17
N GLN A 179 28.78 -18.85 10.60
CA GLN A 179 28.49 -18.76 9.18
C GLN A 179 27.65 -17.53 8.90
N LYS A 180 27.79 -16.97 7.68
CA LYS A 180 27.05 -15.81 7.21
C LYS A 180 25.71 -16.17 6.56
N ASN A 181 25.13 -17.31 6.93
CA ASN A 181 23.88 -17.78 6.35
C ASN A 181 22.69 -16.84 6.62
N ALA A 182 22.76 -16.02 7.66
CA ALA A 182 21.77 -14.98 7.93
C ALA A 182 21.95 -13.71 7.07
N GLU A 183 23.09 -13.52 6.41
CA GLU A 183 23.36 -12.35 5.56
C GLU A 183 22.83 -12.53 4.12
N SER A 184 22.49 -13.75 3.73
CA SER A 184 21.97 -14.11 2.40
C SER A 184 20.47 -14.38 2.38
N PHE A 185 19.79 -13.91 3.42
CA PHE A 185 18.33 -14.09 3.58
C PHE A 185 17.55 -12.91 3.02
#